data_df3a47d8ccda13e80cd5e30c530b3846
#
_entry.id   df3a47d8ccda13e80cd5e30c530b3846
#
_cell.length_a   1.000
_cell.length_b   1.000
_cell.length_c   1.000
_cell.angle_alpha   90.00
_cell.angle_beta   90.00
_cell.angle_gamma   90.00
#
_symmetry.space_group_name_H-M   'P 1'
#
loop_
_entity.id
_entity.type
_entity.pdbx_description
1 polymer ?
#
loop_
_entity_poly.entity_id
_entity_poly.type
_entity_poly.pdbx_seq_one_letter_code
_entity_poly.pdbx_strand_id
1 'polypeptide(L)'
;MKKAVFFDLDGTVLNTLPDLVKSANYALKELGYPTQNLETVRMAIGHGIRNLLRELMHCNDEEQLERCREIFKEYYDMHKADTTKPFDGILELSRNLKQEGYKLVLISNKYDGATKDLARKFFGDLFDGVYGSRDDIPAKPNRELFDIACQENNLASDGIIYVGDSEVDCEFASNCAMTLIAVDWGFRTHAQLVQAGAKIIVSSPNELYETLKSIGLNFA
;
A
#
# COMPACT_ATOMS: atom_id res chain seq x y z
N MET A 1 18.83 10.76 -15.23
CA MET A 1 18.47 9.97 -14.04
C MET A 1 17.45 8.89 -14.43
N LYS A 2 17.45 7.72 -13.77
CA LYS A 2 16.41 6.71 -14.02
C LYS A 2 15.11 7.22 -13.40
N LYS A 3 14.04 7.31 -14.18
CA LYS A 3 12.71 7.68 -13.67
C LYS A 3 12.18 6.51 -12.84
N ALA A 4 11.78 6.76 -11.59
CA ALA A 4 11.23 5.75 -10.70
C ALA A 4 9.89 6.18 -10.14
N VAL A 5 8.94 5.25 -10.09
CA VAL A 5 7.64 5.43 -9.46
C VAL A 5 7.48 4.34 -8.39
N PHE A 6 7.27 4.78 -7.18
CA PHE A 6 7.00 3.91 -6.04
C PHE A 6 5.50 3.90 -5.77
N PHE A 7 4.96 2.74 -5.47
CA PHE A 7 3.53 2.55 -5.23
C PHE A 7 3.28 1.91 -3.87
N ASP A 8 2.23 2.32 -3.20
CA ASP A 8 1.60 1.46 -2.19
C ASP A 8 0.84 0.32 -2.86
N LEU A 9 0.44 -0.69 -2.08
CA LEU A 9 -0.25 -1.88 -2.55
C LEU A 9 -1.76 -1.78 -2.29
N ASP A 10 -2.14 -1.80 -1.00
CA ASP A 10 -3.52 -1.92 -0.54
C ASP A 10 -4.30 -0.61 -0.76
N GLY A 11 -5.31 -0.60 -1.63
CA GLY A 11 -6.03 0.62 -1.98
C GLY A 11 -5.42 1.44 -3.12
N THR A 12 -4.18 1.17 -3.50
CA THR A 12 -3.48 1.88 -4.56
C THR A 12 -3.42 1.07 -5.86
N VAL A 13 -2.72 -0.07 -5.86
CA VAL A 13 -2.64 -0.94 -7.04
C VAL A 13 -3.58 -2.13 -6.97
N LEU A 14 -3.94 -2.60 -5.74
CA LEU A 14 -4.87 -3.70 -5.51
C LEU A 14 -6.03 -3.29 -4.62
N ASN A 15 -7.25 -3.68 -5.01
CA ASN A 15 -8.41 -3.68 -4.12
C ASN A 15 -8.38 -4.95 -3.26
N THR A 16 -7.78 -4.85 -2.09
CA THR A 16 -7.62 -5.96 -1.12
C THR A 16 -8.67 -5.91 -0.01
N LEU A 17 -9.48 -4.87 0.04
CA LEU A 17 -10.39 -4.59 1.16
C LEU A 17 -11.32 -5.75 1.51
N PRO A 18 -12.00 -6.42 0.54
CA PRO A 18 -12.94 -7.49 0.89
C PRO A 18 -12.27 -8.68 1.59
N ASP A 19 -11.07 -9.08 1.14
CA ASP A 19 -10.34 -10.20 1.74
C ASP A 19 -9.75 -9.82 3.11
N LEU A 20 -9.34 -8.56 3.30
CA LEU A 20 -8.92 -8.02 4.59
C LEU A 20 -10.07 -8.01 5.60
N VAL A 21 -11.25 -7.52 5.19
CA VAL A 21 -12.47 -7.51 6.04
C VAL A 21 -12.86 -8.92 6.47
N LYS A 22 -12.86 -9.87 5.53
CA LYS A 22 -13.19 -11.27 5.79
C LYS A 22 -12.22 -11.89 6.80
N SER A 23 -10.93 -11.65 6.61
CA SER A 23 -9.87 -12.22 7.48
C SER A 23 -9.85 -11.58 8.86
N ALA A 24 -10.05 -10.26 8.95
CA ALA A 24 -10.17 -9.58 10.24
C ALA A 24 -11.37 -10.12 11.04
N ASN A 25 -12.53 -10.22 10.39
CA ASN A 25 -13.73 -10.73 11.04
C ASN A 25 -13.64 -12.21 11.42
N TYR A 26 -12.91 -13.01 10.63
CA TYR A 26 -12.62 -14.38 11.02
C TYR A 26 -11.81 -14.43 12.33
N ALA A 27 -10.70 -13.68 12.41
CA ALA A 27 -9.85 -13.67 13.59
C ALA A 27 -10.56 -13.11 14.84
N LEU A 28 -11.33 -12.04 14.68
CA LEU A 28 -12.15 -11.47 15.76
C LEU A 28 -13.13 -12.50 16.31
N LYS A 29 -13.85 -13.21 15.44
CA LYS A 29 -14.84 -14.22 15.83
C LYS A 29 -14.22 -15.39 16.57
N GLU A 30 -13.07 -15.89 16.14
CA GLU A 30 -12.36 -16.99 16.79
C GLU A 30 -11.96 -16.67 18.23
N LEU A 31 -11.76 -15.39 18.56
CA LEU A 31 -11.44 -14.92 19.89
C LEU A 31 -12.66 -14.36 20.66
N GLY A 32 -13.87 -14.47 20.13
CA GLY A 32 -15.09 -14.00 20.77
C GLY A 32 -15.31 -12.48 20.72
N TYR A 33 -14.57 -11.77 19.89
CA TYR A 33 -14.79 -10.34 19.63
C TYR A 33 -15.92 -10.11 18.61
N PRO A 34 -16.63 -8.97 18.69
CA PRO A 34 -17.66 -8.63 17.70
C PRO A 34 -17.02 -8.38 16.33
N THR A 35 -17.70 -8.85 15.29
CA THR A 35 -17.30 -8.55 13.91
C THR A 35 -17.53 -7.08 13.58
N GLN A 36 -16.71 -6.54 12.67
CA GLN A 36 -16.74 -5.16 12.25
C GLN A 36 -17.31 -5.03 10.82
N ASN A 37 -17.96 -3.92 10.52
CA ASN A 37 -18.42 -3.63 9.19
C ASN A 37 -17.26 -3.22 8.27
N LEU A 38 -17.51 -3.20 6.96
CA LEU A 38 -16.52 -2.87 5.94
C LEU A 38 -15.90 -1.48 6.17
N GLU A 39 -16.71 -0.49 6.51
CA GLU A 39 -16.25 0.89 6.69
C GLU A 39 -15.31 1.02 7.90
N THR A 40 -15.63 0.37 9.01
CA THR A 40 -14.76 0.35 10.20
C THR A 40 -13.40 -0.28 9.87
N VAL A 41 -13.41 -1.42 9.17
CA VAL A 41 -12.14 -2.07 8.77
C VAL A 41 -11.38 -1.22 7.77
N ARG A 42 -12.07 -0.62 6.78
CA ARG A 42 -11.46 0.25 5.78
C ARG A 42 -10.71 1.42 6.41
N MET A 43 -11.31 2.05 7.42
CA MET A 43 -10.70 3.19 8.11
C MET A 43 -9.48 2.81 8.96
N ALA A 44 -9.44 1.59 9.50
CA ALA A 44 -8.34 1.09 10.30
C ALA A 44 -7.13 0.57 9.48
N ILE A 45 -7.28 0.44 8.14
CA ILE A 45 -6.17 0.04 7.25
C ILE A 45 -5.22 1.21 7.02
N GLY A 46 -3.91 0.92 6.93
CA GLY A 46 -2.83 1.87 6.61
C GLY A 46 -1.59 1.68 7.50
N HIS A 47 -1.78 1.41 8.78
CA HIS A 47 -0.71 1.29 9.78
C HIS A 47 -0.23 -0.15 10.05
N GLY A 48 -0.53 -1.09 9.14
CA GLY A 48 -0.18 -2.51 9.28
C GLY A 48 -1.15 -3.31 10.15
N ILE A 49 -1.01 -4.64 10.08
CA ILE A 49 -1.96 -5.59 10.65
C ILE A 49 -2.13 -5.46 12.17
N ARG A 50 -1.03 -5.20 12.91
CA ARG A 50 -1.09 -5.11 14.38
C ARG A 50 -1.95 -3.93 14.83
N ASN A 51 -1.78 -2.78 14.19
CA ASN A 51 -2.58 -1.60 14.50
C ASN A 51 -4.03 -1.75 14.04
N LEU A 52 -4.26 -2.34 12.88
CA LEU A 52 -5.59 -2.72 12.42
C LEU A 52 -6.33 -3.54 13.48
N LEU A 53 -5.75 -4.64 13.93
CA LEU A 53 -6.41 -5.53 14.90
C LEU A 53 -6.59 -4.88 16.26
N ARG A 54 -5.60 -4.09 16.75
CA ARG A 54 -5.72 -3.33 18.00
C ARG A 54 -6.92 -2.38 17.97
N GLU A 55 -7.10 -1.68 16.88
CA GLU A 55 -8.22 -0.76 16.67
C GLU A 55 -9.56 -1.51 16.62
N LEU A 56 -9.63 -2.61 15.86
CA LEU A 56 -10.88 -3.39 15.72
C LEU A 56 -11.29 -4.12 17.01
N MET A 57 -10.33 -4.56 17.81
CA MET A 57 -10.58 -5.25 19.09
C MET A 57 -10.88 -4.26 20.23
N HIS A 58 -10.52 -2.97 20.08
CA HIS A 58 -10.49 -2.01 21.19
C HIS A 58 -9.77 -2.55 22.42
N CYS A 59 -8.67 -3.29 22.21
CA CYS A 59 -7.95 -4.03 23.24
C CYS A 59 -6.48 -3.66 23.24
N ASN A 60 -5.92 -3.46 24.45
CA ASN A 60 -4.50 -3.18 24.66
C ASN A 60 -3.75 -4.38 25.28
N ASP A 61 -4.38 -5.54 25.37
CA ASP A 61 -3.74 -6.78 25.83
C ASP A 61 -2.87 -7.32 24.68
N GLU A 62 -1.57 -7.30 24.90
CA GLU A 62 -0.59 -7.68 23.88
C GLU A 62 -0.62 -9.18 23.56
N GLU A 63 -0.97 -10.04 24.52
CA GLU A 63 -1.11 -11.48 24.29
C GLU A 63 -2.33 -11.79 23.41
N GLN A 64 -3.46 -11.16 23.70
CA GLN A 64 -4.68 -11.28 22.90
C GLN A 64 -4.47 -10.73 21.47
N LEU A 65 -3.78 -9.60 21.37
CA LEU A 65 -3.48 -8.98 20.09
C LEU A 65 -2.58 -9.88 19.22
N GLU A 66 -1.54 -10.46 19.81
CA GLU A 66 -0.65 -11.35 19.07
C GLU A 66 -1.37 -12.62 18.61
N ARG A 67 -2.18 -13.21 19.48
CA ARG A 67 -3.00 -14.36 19.12
C ARG A 67 -3.98 -14.04 17.98
N CYS A 68 -4.61 -12.85 18.01
CA CYS A 68 -5.46 -12.41 16.93
C CYS A 68 -4.69 -12.24 15.61
N ARG A 69 -3.46 -11.70 15.69
CA ARG A 69 -2.58 -11.52 14.54
C ARG A 69 -2.18 -12.86 13.91
N GLU A 70 -1.89 -13.87 14.72
CA GLU A 70 -1.57 -15.22 14.23
C GLU A 70 -2.76 -15.82 13.46
N ILE A 71 -3.96 -15.81 14.08
CA ILE A 71 -5.18 -16.32 13.43
C ILE A 71 -5.48 -15.56 12.13
N PHE A 72 -5.36 -14.22 12.17
CA PHE A 72 -5.54 -13.43 10.96
C PHE A 72 -4.57 -13.84 9.86
N LYS A 73 -3.26 -13.97 10.17
CA LYS A 73 -2.24 -14.31 9.18
C LYS A 73 -2.48 -15.68 8.57
N GLU A 74 -2.76 -16.70 9.38
CA GLU A 74 -3.06 -18.05 8.89
C GLU A 74 -4.25 -18.03 7.93
N TYR A 75 -5.33 -17.37 8.30
CA TYR A 75 -6.51 -17.28 7.44
C TYR A 75 -6.24 -16.44 6.19
N TYR A 76 -5.63 -15.25 6.35
CA TYR A 76 -5.35 -14.35 5.25
C TYR A 76 -4.39 -14.96 4.23
N ASP A 77 -3.37 -15.73 4.65
CA ASP A 77 -2.42 -16.36 3.74
C ASP A 77 -3.12 -17.35 2.78
N MET A 78 -4.18 -18.00 3.20
CA MET A 78 -4.99 -18.88 2.35
C MET A 78 -6.00 -18.12 1.49
N HIS A 79 -6.49 -16.97 1.95
CA HIS A 79 -7.65 -16.26 1.39
C HIS A 79 -7.33 -14.87 0.82
N LYS A 80 -6.07 -14.41 0.86
CA LYS A 80 -5.66 -13.05 0.46
C LYS A 80 -5.91 -12.68 -1.00
N ALA A 81 -6.31 -13.65 -1.81
CA ALA A 81 -6.55 -13.47 -3.23
C ALA A 81 -7.83 -14.16 -3.71
N ASP A 82 -8.81 -14.32 -2.83
CA ASP A 82 -10.14 -14.86 -3.16
C ASP A 82 -10.93 -13.85 -4.00
N THR A 83 -10.90 -12.57 -3.61
CA THR A 83 -11.61 -11.46 -4.26
C THR A 83 -10.70 -10.28 -4.60
N THR A 84 -9.51 -10.24 -4.04
CA THR A 84 -8.48 -9.23 -4.35
C THR A 84 -8.20 -9.19 -5.85
N LYS A 85 -8.15 -8.01 -6.41
CA LYS A 85 -7.81 -7.76 -7.83
C LYS A 85 -7.14 -6.41 -8.01
N PRO A 86 -6.35 -6.22 -9.09
CA PRO A 86 -5.90 -4.90 -9.48
C PRO A 86 -7.08 -3.95 -9.73
N PHE A 87 -6.92 -2.68 -9.40
CA PHE A 87 -7.87 -1.67 -9.86
C PHE A 87 -7.84 -1.61 -11.40
N ASP A 88 -9.01 -1.32 -11.99
CA ASP A 88 -9.16 -1.29 -13.43
C ASP A 88 -8.18 -0.29 -14.06
N GLY A 89 -7.39 -0.74 -15.06
CA GLY A 89 -6.37 0.07 -15.73
C GLY A 89 -4.97 0.07 -15.10
N ILE A 90 -4.81 -0.34 -13.83
CA ILE A 90 -3.49 -0.33 -13.16
C ILE A 90 -2.49 -1.27 -13.82
N LEU A 91 -2.91 -2.44 -14.25
CA LEU A 91 -2.02 -3.39 -14.93
C LEU A 91 -1.50 -2.84 -16.25
N GLU A 92 -2.36 -2.18 -17.02
CA GLU A 92 -2.00 -1.51 -18.27
C GLU A 92 -1.06 -0.34 -18.03
N LEU A 93 -1.38 0.53 -17.06
CA LEU A 93 -0.53 1.63 -16.62
C LEU A 93 0.88 1.13 -16.28
N SER A 94 0.98 0.07 -15.47
CA SER A 94 2.28 -0.49 -15.06
C SER A 94 3.09 -0.98 -16.25
N ARG A 95 2.45 -1.64 -17.22
CA ARG A 95 3.11 -2.09 -18.46
C ARG A 95 3.61 -0.91 -19.29
N ASN A 96 2.80 0.13 -19.47
CA ASN A 96 3.16 1.32 -20.24
C ASN A 96 4.36 2.04 -19.60
N LEU A 97 4.34 2.23 -18.29
CA LEU A 97 5.46 2.84 -17.56
C LEU A 97 6.74 2.01 -17.71
N LYS A 98 6.66 0.68 -17.64
CA LYS A 98 7.82 -0.20 -17.88
C LYS A 98 8.37 -0.07 -19.28
N GLN A 99 7.50 -0.01 -20.31
CA GLN A 99 7.90 0.19 -21.72
C GLN A 99 8.59 1.54 -21.93
N GLU A 100 8.19 2.57 -21.19
CA GLU A 100 8.82 3.90 -21.19
C GLU A 100 10.10 3.99 -20.34
N GLY A 101 10.54 2.86 -19.75
CA GLY A 101 11.81 2.77 -19.03
C GLY A 101 11.74 3.22 -17.56
N TYR A 102 10.54 3.37 -16.99
CA TYR A 102 10.40 3.62 -15.57
C TYR A 102 10.78 2.39 -14.73
N LYS A 103 11.42 2.64 -13.60
CA LYS A 103 11.55 1.68 -12.52
C LYS A 103 10.30 1.72 -11.66
N LEU A 104 9.65 0.57 -11.44
CA LEU A 104 8.46 0.45 -10.60
C LEU A 104 8.81 -0.31 -9.33
N VAL A 105 8.46 0.26 -8.18
CA VAL A 105 8.73 -0.33 -6.86
C VAL A 105 7.45 -0.32 -6.02
N LEU A 106 7.19 -1.41 -5.31
CA LEU A 106 6.12 -1.48 -4.31
C LEU A 106 6.71 -1.35 -2.90
N ILE A 107 6.12 -0.45 -2.08
CA ILE A 107 6.40 -0.33 -0.65
C ILE A 107 5.08 -0.29 0.11
N SER A 108 4.83 -1.28 0.98
CA SER A 108 3.57 -1.41 1.71
C SER A 108 3.78 -1.72 3.18
N ASN A 109 2.84 -1.26 4.02
CA ASN A 109 2.72 -1.65 5.44
C ASN A 109 2.09 -3.04 5.63
N LYS A 110 1.66 -3.69 4.55
CA LYS A 110 1.33 -5.11 4.56
C LYS A 110 2.59 -5.94 4.79
N TYR A 111 2.51 -7.05 5.56
CA TYR A 111 3.69 -7.89 5.83
C TYR A 111 4.31 -8.46 4.53
N ASP A 112 5.63 -8.58 4.53
CA ASP A 112 6.45 -8.78 3.35
C ASP A 112 6.05 -10.01 2.53
N GLY A 113 5.76 -11.15 3.19
CA GLY A 113 5.34 -12.36 2.49
C GLY A 113 4.06 -12.17 1.66
N ALA A 114 3.00 -11.59 2.25
CA ALA A 114 1.76 -11.35 1.51
C ALA A 114 1.93 -10.29 0.41
N THR A 115 2.75 -9.26 0.66
CA THR A 115 3.05 -8.22 -0.33
C THR A 115 3.69 -8.83 -1.58
N LYS A 116 4.73 -9.67 -1.40
CA LYS A 116 5.43 -10.36 -2.48
C LYS A 116 4.55 -11.36 -3.23
N ASP A 117 3.75 -12.14 -2.50
CA ASP A 117 2.84 -13.12 -3.10
C ASP A 117 1.79 -12.45 -3.99
N LEU A 118 1.15 -11.38 -3.50
CA LEU A 118 0.14 -10.63 -4.25
C LEU A 118 0.75 -9.91 -5.46
N ALA A 119 1.91 -9.28 -5.27
CA ALA A 119 2.62 -8.64 -6.37
C ALA A 119 2.96 -9.65 -7.47
N ARG A 120 3.53 -10.80 -7.12
CA ARG A 120 3.86 -11.87 -8.07
C ARG A 120 2.62 -12.40 -8.77
N LYS A 121 1.52 -12.66 -8.02
CA LYS A 121 0.28 -13.21 -8.57
C LYS A 121 -0.35 -12.30 -9.61
N PHE A 122 -0.43 -10.99 -9.34
CA PHE A 122 -1.20 -10.07 -10.18
C PHE A 122 -0.36 -9.29 -11.19
N PHE A 123 0.92 -9.09 -10.91
CA PHE A 123 1.79 -8.26 -11.74
C PHE A 123 2.99 -9.01 -12.32
N GLY A 124 3.27 -10.25 -11.88
CA GLY A 124 4.46 -10.99 -12.33
C GLY A 124 5.74 -10.20 -12.03
N ASP A 125 6.54 -9.92 -13.06
CA ASP A 125 7.83 -9.24 -12.96
C ASP A 125 7.75 -7.75 -13.32
N LEU A 126 6.57 -7.12 -13.29
CA LEU A 126 6.41 -5.70 -13.64
C LEU A 126 7.11 -4.78 -12.63
N PHE A 127 7.14 -5.15 -11.35
CA PHE A 127 7.83 -4.37 -10.32
C PHE A 127 9.29 -4.82 -10.19
N ASP A 128 10.22 -3.86 -10.22
CA ASP A 128 11.66 -4.09 -10.06
C ASP A 128 12.03 -4.41 -8.60
N GLY A 129 11.24 -3.92 -7.64
CA GLY A 129 11.37 -4.20 -6.23
C GLY A 129 10.01 -4.27 -5.53
N VAL A 130 9.88 -5.17 -4.56
CA VAL A 130 8.65 -5.36 -3.77
C VAL A 130 9.03 -5.50 -2.30
N TYR A 131 8.57 -4.54 -1.49
CA TYR A 131 8.91 -4.40 -0.10
C TYR A 131 7.64 -4.31 0.76
N GLY A 132 7.48 -5.26 1.65
CA GLY A 132 6.45 -5.26 2.68
C GLY A 132 7.03 -4.96 4.06
N SER A 133 6.14 -4.76 5.04
CA SER A 133 6.52 -4.56 6.43
C SER A 133 7.20 -5.80 7.00
N ARG A 134 8.26 -5.58 7.79
CA ARG A 134 9.01 -6.58 8.54
C ARG A 134 9.14 -6.15 9.99
N ASP A 135 9.27 -7.09 10.90
CA ASP A 135 9.34 -6.80 12.34
C ASP A 135 10.67 -6.10 12.74
N ASP A 136 11.71 -6.24 11.91
CA ASP A 136 13.05 -5.66 12.10
C ASP A 136 13.22 -4.25 11.52
N ILE A 137 12.22 -3.75 10.78
CA ILE A 137 12.26 -2.44 10.11
C ILE A 137 11.00 -1.65 10.46
N PRO A 138 11.12 -0.38 10.90
CA PRO A 138 9.95 0.44 11.13
C PRO A 138 9.10 0.61 9.87
N ALA A 139 7.78 0.45 10.03
CA ALA A 139 6.82 0.61 8.95
C ALA A 139 6.69 2.06 8.48
N LYS A 140 6.09 2.29 7.29
CA LYS A 140 5.70 3.64 6.87
C LYS A 140 4.86 4.30 7.97
N PRO A 141 5.08 5.58 8.29
CA PRO A 141 5.78 6.61 7.49
C PRO A 141 7.30 6.71 7.74
N ASN A 142 7.94 5.74 8.42
CA ASN A 142 9.40 5.74 8.57
C ASN A 142 10.08 5.52 7.21
N ARG A 143 11.20 6.22 6.97
CA ARG A 143 11.89 6.20 5.68
C ARG A 143 12.82 5.01 5.44
N GLU A 144 13.11 4.19 6.47
CA GLU A 144 14.15 3.17 6.39
C GLU A 144 13.91 2.16 5.26
N LEU A 145 12.66 1.71 5.09
CA LEU A 145 12.30 0.80 4.00
C LEU A 145 12.46 1.44 2.60
N PHE A 146 12.26 2.76 2.50
CA PHE A 146 12.54 3.52 1.27
C PHE A 146 14.04 3.57 0.97
N ASP A 147 14.87 3.83 1.96
CA ASP A 147 16.33 3.88 1.79
C ASP A 147 16.87 2.52 1.32
N ILE A 148 16.39 1.41 1.91
CA ILE A 148 16.70 0.04 1.47
C ILE A 148 16.27 -0.19 0.02
N ALA A 149 15.03 0.19 -0.32
CA ALA A 149 14.51 0.03 -1.67
C ALA A 149 15.31 0.82 -2.71
N CYS A 150 15.73 2.05 -2.39
CA CYS A 150 16.60 2.84 -3.24
C CYS A 150 17.95 2.17 -3.46
N GLN A 151 18.59 1.70 -2.38
CA GLN A 151 19.89 1.03 -2.44
C GLN A 151 19.85 -0.24 -3.30
N GLU A 152 18.89 -1.13 -3.04
CA GLU A 152 18.78 -2.41 -3.74
C GLU A 152 18.44 -2.25 -5.23
N ASN A 153 17.72 -1.19 -5.61
CA ASN A 153 17.35 -0.90 -7.00
C ASN A 153 18.33 0.04 -7.72
N ASN A 154 19.42 0.47 -7.07
CA ASN A 154 20.38 1.43 -7.59
C ASN A 154 19.70 2.73 -8.06
N LEU A 155 18.84 3.29 -7.21
CA LEU A 155 18.11 4.54 -7.42
C LEU A 155 18.68 5.66 -6.53
N ALA A 156 18.77 6.86 -7.08
CA ALA A 156 18.94 8.05 -6.27
C ALA A 156 17.64 8.35 -5.53
N SER A 157 17.71 8.87 -4.33
CA SER A 157 16.52 9.20 -3.52
C SER A 157 15.75 10.43 -4.01
N ASP A 158 16.37 11.24 -4.86
CA ASP A 158 15.79 12.43 -5.47
C ASP A 158 15.03 12.10 -6.77
N GLY A 159 13.97 12.83 -7.05
CA GLY A 159 13.17 12.66 -8.27
C GLY A 159 12.30 11.41 -8.32
N ILE A 160 12.07 10.74 -7.17
CA ILE A 160 11.15 9.63 -7.05
C ILE A 160 9.73 10.17 -6.85
N ILE A 161 8.78 9.61 -7.60
CA ILE A 161 7.36 9.87 -7.42
C ILE A 161 6.78 8.71 -6.61
N TYR A 162 5.98 9.04 -5.59
CA TYR A 162 5.25 8.08 -4.79
C TYR A 162 3.75 8.16 -5.07
N VAL A 163 3.10 7.00 -5.22
CA VAL A 163 1.66 6.88 -5.47
C VAL A 163 1.04 6.11 -4.30
N GLY A 164 0.03 6.69 -3.64
CA GLY A 164 -0.64 6.10 -2.49
C GLY A 164 -2.03 6.67 -2.28
N ASP A 165 -2.83 6.05 -1.42
CA ASP A 165 -4.25 6.36 -1.22
C ASP A 165 -4.62 6.76 0.22
N SER A 166 -3.63 6.98 1.09
CA SER A 166 -3.86 7.21 2.52
C SER A 166 -3.07 8.37 3.11
N GLU A 167 -3.45 8.77 4.32
CA GLU A 167 -2.70 9.73 5.15
C GLU A 167 -1.29 9.25 5.48
N VAL A 168 -1.10 7.93 5.63
CA VAL A 168 0.22 7.33 5.85
C VAL A 168 1.13 7.56 4.65
N ASP A 169 0.59 7.49 3.45
CA ASP A 169 1.33 7.72 2.20
C ASP A 169 1.70 9.20 2.04
N CYS A 170 0.82 10.10 2.45
CA CYS A 170 1.10 11.54 2.49
C CYS A 170 2.30 11.84 3.40
N GLU A 171 2.29 11.31 4.62
CA GLU A 171 3.37 11.47 5.59
C GLU A 171 4.66 10.78 5.12
N PHE A 172 4.56 9.56 4.59
CA PHE A 172 5.70 8.81 4.08
C PHE A 172 6.39 9.54 2.92
N ALA A 173 5.64 10.04 1.94
CA ALA A 173 6.19 10.81 0.84
C ALA A 173 6.90 12.07 1.32
N SER A 174 6.34 12.76 2.33
CA SER A 174 6.95 13.93 2.96
C SER A 174 8.27 13.58 3.66
N ASN A 175 8.29 12.52 4.47
CA ASN A 175 9.47 12.07 5.22
C ASN A 175 10.60 11.60 4.31
N CYS A 176 10.28 11.10 3.11
CA CYS A 176 11.24 10.66 2.10
C CYS A 176 11.58 11.73 1.05
N ALA A 177 11.02 12.93 1.16
CA ALA A 177 11.16 14.02 0.18
C ALA A 177 10.76 13.61 -1.25
N MET A 178 9.76 12.73 -1.37
CA MET A 178 9.20 12.31 -2.66
C MET A 178 8.06 13.24 -3.12
N THR A 179 7.84 13.30 -4.43
CA THR A 179 6.62 13.89 -4.96
C THR A 179 5.48 12.90 -4.81
N LEU A 180 4.44 13.26 -4.02
CA LEU A 180 3.25 12.45 -3.87
C LEU A 180 2.24 12.74 -4.99
N ILE A 181 1.70 11.68 -5.60
CA ILE A 181 0.43 11.68 -6.33
C ILE A 181 -0.51 10.77 -5.55
N ALA A 182 -1.50 11.36 -4.89
CA ALA A 182 -2.52 10.60 -4.17
C ALA A 182 -3.60 10.11 -5.14
N VAL A 183 -4.19 8.95 -4.85
CA VAL A 183 -5.26 8.34 -5.65
C VAL A 183 -6.52 8.21 -4.81
N ASP A 184 -7.67 8.64 -5.34
CA ASP A 184 -8.95 8.66 -4.59
C ASP A 184 -9.91 7.53 -4.95
N TRP A 185 -9.47 6.58 -5.77
CA TRP A 185 -10.18 5.30 -5.96
C TRP A 185 -9.93 4.28 -4.86
N GLY A 186 -9.02 4.57 -3.93
CA GLY A 186 -8.56 3.68 -2.85
C GLY A 186 -9.44 3.71 -1.60
N PHE A 187 -8.80 3.61 -0.45
CA PHE A 187 -9.50 3.49 0.83
C PHE A 187 -9.82 4.84 1.50
N ARG A 188 -9.23 5.94 1.05
CA ARG A 188 -9.57 7.29 1.53
C ARG A 188 -10.28 8.08 0.43
N THR A 189 -11.22 8.89 0.86
CA THR A 189 -11.95 9.82 -0.02
C THR A 189 -11.05 10.99 -0.43
N HIS A 190 -11.41 11.66 -1.52
CA HIS A 190 -10.75 12.90 -1.96
C HIS A 190 -10.59 13.91 -0.83
N ALA A 191 -11.66 14.15 -0.05
CA ALA A 191 -11.64 15.10 1.05
C ALA A 191 -10.65 14.70 2.17
N GLN A 192 -10.55 13.41 2.49
CA GLN A 192 -9.60 12.90 3.48
C GLN A 192 -8.15 13.08 3.00
N LEU A 193 -7.87 12.83 1.71
CA LEU A 193 -6.55 13.05 1.12
C LEU A 193 -6.15 14.54 1.11
N VAL A 194 -7.09 15.44 0.79
CA VAL A 194 -6.86 16.89 0.91
C VAL A 194 -6.53 17.26 2.37
N GLN A 195 -7.29 16.75 3.32
CA GLN A 195 -7.06 16.98 4.74
C GLN A 195 -5.69 16.44 5.20
N ALA A 196 -5.24 15.31 4.64
CA ALA A 196 -3.92 14.73 4.88
C ALA A 196 -2.77 15.52 4.21
N GLY A 197 -3.07 16.56 3.43
CA GLY A 197 -2.09 17.43 2.80
C GLY A 197 -1.66 17.03 1.38
N ALA A 198 -2.37 16.10 0.73
CA ALA A 198 -2.12 15.76 -0.67
C ALA A 198 -2.37 16.98 -1.58
N LYS A 199 -1.39 17.31 -2.43
CA LYS A 199 -1.46 18.45 -3.36
C LYS A 199 -1.86 18.03 -4.77
N ILE A 200 -1.54 16.80 -5.15
CA ILE A 200 -1.87 16.22 -6.44
C ILE A 200 -2.72 15.00 -6.13
N ILE A 201 -3.98 15.00 -6.57
CA ILE A 201 -4.91 13.88 -6.39
C ILE A 201 -5.48 13.55 -7.74
N VAL A 202 -5.50 12.27 -8.10
CA VAL A 202 -6.02 11.76 -9.37
C VAL A 202 -7.10 10.71 -9.11
N SER A 203 -8.10 10.65 -10.01
CA SER A 203 -9.28 9.79 -9.84
C SER A 203 -9.30 8.60 -10.81
N SER A 204 -8.29 8.45 -11.65
CA SER A 204 -8.17 7.32 -12.57
C SER A 204 -6.73 6.99 -12.93
N PRO A 205 -6.43 5.72 -13.31
CA PRO A 205 -5.09 5.35 -13.78
C PRO A 205 -4.65 6.10 -15.05
N ASN A 206 -5.60 6.52 -15.89
CA ASN A 206 -5.28 7.34 -17.05
C ASN A 206 -4.82 8.75 -16.65
N GLU A 207 -5.51 9.37 -15.69
CA GLU A 207 -5.11 10.68 -15.15
C GLU A 207 -3.75 10.56 -14.41
N LEU A 208 -3.52 9.47 -13.68
CA LEU A 208 -2.22 9.17 -13.09
C LEU A 208 -1.11 9.09 -14.14
N TYR A 209 -1.35 8.40 -15.25
CA TYR A 209 -0.38 8.28 -16.34
C TYR A 209 -0.03 9.64 -16.95
N GLU A 210 -1.03 10.47 -17.29
CA GLU A 210 -0.81 11.80 -17.84
C GLU A 210 -0.08 12.73 -16.84
N THR A 211 -0.43 12.63 -15.57
CA THR A 211 0.24 13.39 -14.49
C THR A 211 1.71 12.98 -14.36
N LEU A 212 2.01 11.68 -14.37
CA LEU A 212 3.39 11.16 -14.34
C LEU A 212 4.21 11.65 -15.52
N LYS A 213 3.64 11.69 -16.72
CA LYS A 213 4.31 12.22 -17.91
C LYS A 213 4.58 13.71 -17.79
N SER A 214 3.61 14.48 -17.32
CA SER A 214 3.75 15.92 -17.10
C SER A 214 4.88 16.26 -16.11
N ILE A 215 4.95 15.54 -14.99
CA ILE A 215 6.03 15.71 -13.99
C ILE A 215 7.37 15.24 -14.59
N GLY A 216 7.39 14.11 -15.27
CA GLY A 216 8.58 13.53 -15.87
C GLY A 216 9.23 14.38 -16.97
N LEU A 217 8.48 15.25 -17.62
CA LEU A 217 9.00 16.22 -18.60
C LEU A 217 9.74 17.39 -17.95
N ASN A 218 9.48 17.67 -16.66
CA ASN A 218 10.12 18.76 -15.92
C ASN A 218 11.46 18.37 -15.30
N PHE A 219 11.87 17.10 -15.36
CA PHE A 219 13.14 16.57 -14.83
C PHE A 219 14.17 16.21 -15.94
N ALA A 220 13.92 16.64 -17.18
CA ALA A 220 14.80 16.37 -18.33
C ALA A 220 15.83 17.50 -18.56
#